data_ea32b6421472c05ba89c82c2280fe07f
#
_entry.id   ea32b6421472c05ba89c82c2280fe07f
#
_cell.length_a   1.000
_cell.length_b   1.000
_cell.length_c   1.000
_cell.angle_alpha   90.00
_cell.angle_beta   90.00
_cell.angle_gamma   90.00
#
_symmetry.space_group_name_H-M   'P 1'
#
loop_
_entity.id
_entity.type
_entity.pdbx_description
1 polymer ?
#
loop_
_entity_poly.entity_id
_entity_poly.type
_entity_poly.pdbx_seq_one_letter_code
_entity_poly.pdbx_strand_id
1 'polypeptide(L)'
;MADEEPPIPGPMEQSEPAKQKKIIYGFLLVLIGGAVLLGILLAGDNSSNETVISSSEPTEVQAAPTTIPEEESSQTEEPIGTPSSTPQERFETGAVEIIGEALPPDESVGHVAPGFKAQPNTSAEMIEIQPDDGTIRLIGFFAHWCPHCQREVPRVAQWLNENGLPNGVEVVAISTSVREGTPNYPPSEWFEAENWPTHVLVDSSEKTIAAAYGLTGFPFWVLVDGEGFVVHRSSGELTEEQFAYLVYLAGTLAPQLA
;
A
#
# COMPACT_ATOMS: atom_id res chain seq x y z
N MET A 1 -48.99 -29.67 51.39
CA MET A 1 -48.89 -28.86 50.16
C MET A 1 -47.41 -28.83 49.84
N ALA A 2 -47.01 -29.62 48.89
CA ALA A 2 -45.62 -29.71 48.42
C ALA A 2 -45.55 -28.80 47.22
N ASP A 3 -44.64 -27.80 47.29
CA ASP A 3 -44.33 -26.92 46.17
C ASP A 3 -43.47 -27.69 45.16
N GLU A 4 -44.03 -27.88 43.98
CA GLU A 4 -43.37 -28.52 42.84
C GLU A 4 -42.65 -27.47 42.03
N GLU A 5 -41.31 -27.52 42.01
CA GLU A 5 -40.43 -26.65 41.31
C GLU A 5 -40.47 -26.97 39.80
N PRO A 6 -40.59 -25.99 38.89
CA PRO A 6 -40.65 -26.25 37.44
C PRO A 6 -39.29 -26.74 36.88
N PRO A 7 -39.30 -27.60 35.85
CA PRO A 7 -38.07 -28.17 35.29
C PRO A 7 -37.21 -27.14 34.54
N ILE A 8 -35.90 -27.22 34.76
CA ILE A 8 -34.88 -26.40 34.12
C ILE A 8 -34.82 -26.76 32.62
N PRO A 9 -34.87 -25.76 31.70
CA PRO A 9 -34.70 -26.04 30.28
C PRO A 9 -33.27 -26.48 29.97
N GLY A 10 -33.14 -27.55 29.21
CA GLY A 10 -31.86 -28.13 28.75
C GLY A 10 -31.09 -27.18 27.82
N PRO A 11 -29.75 -27.42 27.63
CA PRO A 11 -28.92 -26.53 26.83
C PRO A 11 -29.39 -26.48 25.39
N MET A 12 -29.61 -25.24 24.87
CA MET A 12 -29.89 -25.01 23.47
C MET A 12 -28.69 -25.40 22.63
N GLU A 13 -28.93 -26.27 21.70
CA GLU A 13 -27.98 -26.69 20.66
C GLU A 13 -27.62 -25.52 19.80
N GLN A 14 -26.38 -25.03 19.94
CA GLN A 14 -25.86 -23.94 19.11
C GLN A 14 -25.57 -24.49 17.72
N SER A 15 -26.39 -24.11 16.74
CA SER A 15 -26.16 -24.41 15.33
C SER A 15 -24.92 -23.64 14.82
N GLU A 16 -23.92 -24.37 14.34
CA GLU A 16 -22.67 -23.85 13.78
C GLU A 16 -22.89 -22.87 12.60
N PRO A 17 -22.44 -21.62 12.68
CA PRO A 17 -22.52 -20.69 11.54
C PRO A 17 -21.41 -20.87 10.51
N ALA A 18 -20.42 -21.74 10.77
CA ALA A 18 -19.18 -21.83 9.95
C ALA A 18 -19.36 -22.47 8.56
N LYS A 19 -20.40 -23.27 8.32
CA LYS A 19 -20.56 -23.97 7.02
C LYS A 19 -21.21 -23.15 5.91
N GLN A 20 -21.97 -22.10 6.23
CA GLN A 20 -22.63 -21.29 5.20
C GLN A 20 -21.70 -20.28 4.54
N LYS A 21 -20.71 -19.71 5.25
CA LYS A 21 -19.76 -18.73 4.66
C LYS A 21 -18.88 -19.36 3.57
N LYS A 22 -18.47 -20.62 3.69
CA LYS A 22 -17.61 -21.29 2.68
C LYS A 22 -18.28 -21.51 1.32
N ILE A 23 -19.60 -21.61 1.28
CA ILE A 23 -20.36 -21.85 0.03
C ILE A 23 -20.48 -20.59 -0.79
N ILE A 24 -20.61 -19.40 -0.16
CA ILE A 24 -20.76 -18.12 -0.85
C ILE A 24 -19.46 -17.70 -1.54
N TYR A 25 -18.30 -17.94 -0.91
CA TYR A 25 -16.99 -17.62 -1.50
C TYR A 25 -16.61 -18.52 -2.69
N GLY A 26 -17.04 -19.79 -2.68
CA GLY A 26 -16.76 -20.73 -3.78
C GLY A 26 -17.50 -20.37 -5.08
N PHE A 27 -18.69 -19.81 -5.01
CA PHE A 27 -19.47 -19.41 -6.21
C PHE A 27 -18.98 -18.11 -6.85
N LEU A 28 -18.41 -17.16 -6.06
CA LEU A 28 -17.92 -15.90 -6.57
C LEU A 28 -16.63 -16.06 -7.41
N LEU A 29 -15.76 -16.99 -7.01
CA LEU A 29 -14.51 -17.26 -7.75
C LEU A 29 -14.70 -17.89 -9.12
N VAL A 30 -15.78 -18.63 -9.33
CA VAL A 30 -16.07 -19.29 -10.63
C VAL A 30 -16.54 -18.28 -11.70
N LEU A 31 -17.18 -17.18 -11.31
CA LEU A 31 -17.65 -16.16 -12.26
C LEU A 31 -16.56 -15.21 -12.72
N ILE A 32 -15.50 -15.00 -11.93
CA ILE A 32 -14.38 -14.12 -12.30
C ILE A 32 -13.35 -14.85 -13.18
N GLY A 33 -13.16 -16.16 -13.00
CA GLY A 33 -12.26 -16.98 -13.83
C GLY A 33 -12.73 -17.19 -15.27
N GLY A 34 -14.02 -17.05 -15.55
CA GLY A 34 -14.60 -17.28 -16.89
C GLY A 34 -14.40 -16.14 -17.89
N ALA A 35 -14.19 -14.93 -17.44
CA ALA A 35 -14.09 -13.76 -18.33
C ALA A 35 -12.67 -13.53 -18.90
N VAL A 36 -11.63 -14.07 -18.28
CA VAL A 36 -10.24 -13.88 -18.71
C VAL A 36 -9.83 -14.82 -19.85
N LEU A 37 -10.51 -15.98 -20.02
CA LEU A 37 -10.15 -16.99 -21.03
C LEU A 37 -10.70 -16.71 -22.43
N LEU A 38 -11.62 -15.76 -22.59
CA LEU A 38 -12.22 -15.47 -23.91
C LEU A 38 -11.50 -14.34 -24.67
N GLY A 39 -10.56 -13.63 -24.03
CA GLY A 39 -9.83 -12.49 -24.63
C GLY A 39 -8.57 -12.85 -25.42
N ILE A 40 -8.09 -14.10 -25.38
CA ILE A 40 -6.77 -14.48 -25.93
C ILE A 40 -6.84 -15.08 -27.35
N LEU A 41 -8.02 -15.27 -27.92
CA LEU A 41 -8.18 -16.01 -29.18
C LEU A 41 -8.36 -15.13 -30.44
N LEU A 42 -8.23 -13.80 -30.39
CA LEU A 42 -8.46 -12.91 -31.53
C LEU A 42 -7.33 -11.92 -31.87
N ALA A 43 -6.07 -12.21 -31.57
CA ALA A 43 -4.96 -11.41 -32.08
C ALA A 43 -4.06 -12.30 -32.97
N GLY A 44 -4.42 -12.39 -34.27
CA GLY A 44 -3.58 -12.96 -35.28
C GLY A 44 -2.69 -11.92 -35.97
N ASP A 45 -1.50 -12.35 -36.26
CA ASP A 45 -0.44 -11.85 -37.14
C ASP A 45 -0.66 -10.57 -37.94
N ASN A 46 0.33 -9.69 -37.93
CA ASN A 46 0.84 -9.16 -39.20
C ASN A 46 2.35 -8.79 -39.09
N SER A 47 3.08 -9.32 -40.05
CA SER A 47 4.52 -9.34 -40.26
C SER A 47 4.99 -8.13 -41.10
N SER A 48 6.28 -7.81 -40.92
CA SER A 48 7.23 -7.23 -41.90
C SER A 48 7.24 -5.72 -42.15
N ASN A 49 8.31 -5.03 -41.88
CA ASN A 49 9.30 -4.68 -42.92
C ASN A 49 10.59 -4.03 -42.32
N GLU A 50 11.71 -4.50 -42.85
CA GLU A 50 13.05 -3.92 -42.73
C GLU A 50 13.16 -2.55 -43.42
N THR A 51 14.09 -1.70 -43.02
CA THR A 51 15.25 -1.27 -43.84
C THR A 51 16.02 -0.07 -43.23
N VAL A 52 17.29 -0.32 -42.93
CA VAL A 52 18.57 0.30 -43.32
C VAL A 52 18.97 1.71 -42.83
N ILE A 53 20.04 1.68 -42.06
CA ILE A 53 21.32 2.44 -42.00
C ILE A 53 21.32 3.94 -42.35
N SER A 54 21.86 4.77 -41.44
CA SER A 54 22.94 5.71 -41.76
C SER A 54 23.68 6.20 -40.51
N SER A 55 24.99 5.97 -40.56
CA SER A 55 26.05 6.45 -39.69
C SER A 55 26.35 7.92 -39.93
N SER A 56 26.71 8.67 -38.94
CA SER A 56 27.76 9.71 -38.99
C SER A 56 28.24 10.10 -37.60
N GLU A 57 29.50 9.83 -37.38
CA GLU A 57 30.40 10.26 -36.30
C GLU A 57 30.95 11.66 -36.59
N PRO A 58 31.93 12.17 -35.79
CA PRO A 58 31.72 13.19 -34.75
C PRO A 58 32.41 14.52 -35.10
N THR A 59 32.16 15.56 -34.35
CA THR A 59 33.00 16.76 -34.41
C THR A 59 33.39 17.21 -33.01
N GLU A 60 34.68 17.02 -32.76
CA GLU A 60 35.47 17.56 -31.67
C GLU A 60 35.72 19.06 -31.90
N VAL A 61 35.52 19.91 -30.89
CA VAL A 61 36.13 21.26 -30.77
C VAL A 61 36.48 21.56 -29.32
N GLN A 62 37.63 21.40 -29.00
CA GLN A 62 38.74 22.07 -28.32
C GLN A 62 38.38 23.13 -27.25
N ALA A 63 39.05 22.93 -26.12
CA ALA A 63 39.17 23.80 -24.95
C ALA A 63 40.04 25.05 -25.19
N ALA A 64 39.80 26.10 -24.41
CA ALA A 64 40.86 26.95 -23.84
C ALA A 64 40.35 27.80 -22.68
N PRO A 65 41.19 28.17 -21.73
CA PRO A 65 40.84 28.58 -20.38
C PRO A 65 40.93 30.11 -20.18
N THR A 66 40.24 30.65 -19.16
CA THR A 66 40.62 31.97 -18.60
C THR A 66 40.14 32.19 -17.18
N THR A 67 41.11 32.21 -16.30
CA THR A 67 41.40 33.08 -15.14
C THR A 67 40.28 33.50 -14.18
N ILE A 68 40.58 33.17 -12.91
CA ILE A 68 40.08 33.75 -11.67
C ILE A 68 40.59 35.22 -11.53
N PRO A 69 39.83 36.09 -10.87
CA PRO A 69 40.40 36.91 -9.81
C PRO A 69 39.67 36.74 -8.46
N GLU A 70 40.50 36.78 -7.48
CA GLU A 70 40.29 36.81 -6.06
C GLU A 70 39.90 38.21 -5.56
N GLU A 71 39.39 38.26 -4.29
CA GLU A 71 39.14 39.41 -3.40
C GLU A 71 37.76 40.07 -3.57
N GLU A 72 36.99 40.34 -2.50
CA GLU A 72 37.31 40.92 -1.20
C GLU A 72 36.14 40.70 -0.20
N SER A 73 36.50 40.55 1.04
CA SER A 73 35.69 40.54 2.25
C SER A 73 34.80 41.76 2.41
N SER A 74 33.50 41.54 2.70
CA SER A 74 32.72 42.53 3.42
C SER A 74 31.70 41.83 4.34
N GLN A 75 31.96 41.94 5.65
CA GLN A 75 31.02 41.60 6.71
C GLN A 75 29.85 42.60 6.63
N THR A 76 28.64 42.05 6.57
CA THR A 76 27.44 42.82 6.85
C THR A 76 26.51 42.01 7.72
N GLU A 77 26.08 42.64 8.78
CA GLU A 77 25.31 42.19 9.92
C GLU A 77 24.08 41.36 9.58
N GLU A 78 23.85 40.31 10.37
CA GLU A 78 22.65 39.50 10.38
C GLU A 78 21.40 40.31 10.77
N PRO A 79 20.28 40.15 10.06
CA PRO A 79 18.98 40.52 10.62
C PRO A 79 18.45 39.36 11.48
N ILE A 80 18.12 39.73 12.69
CA ILE A 80 17.51 38.94 13.75
C ILE A 80 16.41 38.02 13.25
N GLY A 81 16.55 36.72 13.57
CA GLY A 81 15.81 35.59 13.15
C GLY A 81 14.30 35.69 13.16
N THR A 82 13.73 35.29 12.05
CA THR A 82 12.47 34.54 12.01
C THR A 82 12.77 33.16 12.57
N PRO A 83 11.89 32.57 13.42
CA PRO A 83 12.08 31.18 13.83
C PRO A 83 12.01 30.30 12.58
N SER A 84 13.18 29.82 12.17
CA SER A 84 13.28 28.76 11.19
C SER A 84 12.53 27.58 11.76
N SER A 85 11.37 27.28 11.17
CA SER A 85 10.73 25.98 11.39
C SER A 85 11.80 24.94 11.05
N THR A 86 12.31 24.25 12.06
CA THR A 86 13.18 23.09 11.87
C THR A 86 12.55 22.20 10.80
N PRO A 87 13.28 21.80 9.75
CA PRO A 87 12.77 20.82 8.82
C PRO A 87 12.30 19.61 9.66
N GLN A 88 11.04 19.24 9.53
CA GLN A 88 10.50 18.07 10.20
C GLN A 88 11.35 16.88 9.76
N GLU A 89 11.96 16.20 10.73
CA GLU A 89 12.79 15.03 10.43
C GLU A 89 11.91 14.01 9.69
N ARG A 90 12.37 13.58 8.53
CA ARG A 90 11.65 12.63 7.67
C ARG A 90 12.32 11.27 7.77
N PHE A 91 11.48 10.25 7.92
CA PHE A 91 11.93 8.88 8.04
C PHE A 91 11.66 8.14 6.72
N GLU A 92 12.69 7.54 6.16
CA GLU A 92 12.60 6.78 4.91
C GLU A 92 12.59 5.26 5.17
N THR A 93 13.25 4.85 6.24
CA THR A 93 13.17 3.50 6.83
C THR A 93 13.19 3.64 8.34
N GLY A 94 12.60 2.70 9.05
CA GLY A 94 12.47 2.78 10.50
C GLY A 94 12.59 1.45 11.23
N ALA A 95 12.46 1.53 12.55
CA ALA A 95 12.25 0.35 13.37
C ALA A 95 10.86 -0.22 13.11
N VAL A 96 10.77 -1.54 13.02
CA VAL A 96 9.52 -2.28 12.84
C VAL A 96 9.45 -3.41 13.84
N GLU A 97 8.28 -3.60 14.44
CA GLU A 97 7.95 -4.75 15.27
C GLU A 97 6.75 -5.46 14.66
N ILE A 98 6.85 -6.77 14.40
CA ILE A 98 5.74 -7.59 13.95
C ILE A 98 5.04 -8.23 15.15
N ILE A 99 3.72 -8.21 15.13
CA ILE A 99 2.86 -8.77 16.17
C ILE A 99 2.09 -9.94 15.54
N GLY A 100 2.30 -11.15 16.04
CA GLY A 100 1.70 -12.36 15.50
C GLY A 100 2.58 -13.07 14.48
N GLU A 101 1.97 -13.92 13.65
CA GLU A 101 2.64 -14.77 12.69
C GLU A 101 2.61 -14.17 11.29
N ALA A 102 3.70 -14.34 10.53
CA ALA A 102 3.76 -13.92 9.13
C ALA A 102 2.78 -14.75 8.28
N LEU A 103 2.20 -14.10 7.27
CA LEU A 103 1.29 -14.74 6.33
C LEU A 103 2.03 -15.75 5.43
N PRO A 104 1.42 -16.90 5.14
CA PRO A 104 1.95 -17.79 4.12
C PRO A 104 1.90 -17.09 2.75
N PRO A 105 2.95 -17.19 1.92
CA PRO A 105 3.05 -16.41 0.68
C PRO A 105 1.94 -16.74 -0.34
N ASP A 106 1.46 -17.95 -0.38
CA ASP A 106 0.55 -18.42 -1.44
C ASP A 106 -0.93 -18.58 -1.01
N GLU A 107 -1.20 -18.76 0.28
CA GLU A 107 -2.55 -19.11 0.81
C GLU A 107 -2.98 -18.19 1.98
N SER A 108 -2.72 -16.89 1.91
CA SER A 108 -2.97 -15.98 3.03
C SER A 108 -4.42 -15.54 3.20
N VAL A 109 -5.28 -15.68 2.19
CA VAL A 109 -6.71 -15.36 2.32
C VAL A 109 -7.38 -16.32 3.31
N GLY A 110 -8.05 -15.73 4.32
CA GLY A 110 -8.65 -16.46 5.44
C GLY A 110 -7.71 -16.71 6.61
N HIS A 111 -6.45 -16.26 6.55
CA HIS A 111 -5.54 -16.23 7.69
C HIS A 111 -5.65 -14.90 8.43
N VAL A 112 -5.29 -14.91 9.70
CA VAL A 112 -5.17 -13.68 10.50
C VAL A 112 -3.96 -12.89 10.00
N ALA A 113 -4.15 -11.63 9.68
CA ALA A 113 -3.06 -10.74 9.29
C ALA A 113 -2.15 -10.43 10.49
N PRO A 114 -0.84 -10.31 10.32
CA PRO A 114 0.02 -9.83 11.40
C PRO A 114 -0.30 -8.36 11.72
N GLY A 115 -0.28 -8.01 13.00
CA GLY A 115 -0.17 -6.64 13.44
C GLY A 115 1.28 -6.15 13.31
N PHE A 116 1.49 -4.86 13.40
CA PHE A 116 2.85 -4.29 13.41
C PHE A 116 2.89 -2.91 14.04
N LYS A 117 4.09 -2.53 14.49
CA LYS A 117 4.42 -1.15 14.88
C LYS A 117 5.44 -0.60 13.89
N ALA A 118 5.17 0.59 13.39
CA ALA A 118 6.07 1.26 12.47
C ALA A 118 5.97 2.79 12.62
N GLN A 119 7.01 3.49 12.19
CA GLN A 119 7.03 4.95 12.18
C GLN A 119 6.31 5.48 10.94
N PRO A 120 5.52 6.56 11.06
CA PRO A 120 5.15 7.37 9.91
C PRO A 120 6.39 8.02 9.28
N ASN A 121 6.33 8.29 7.98
CA ASN A 121 7.40 9.01 7.27
C ASN A 121 7.61 10.48 7.74
N THR A 122 6.75 10.97 8.63
CA THR A 122 6.74 12.37 9.11
C THR A 122 6.89 12.51 10.62
N SER A 123 7.03 11.41 11.36
CA SER A 123 7.07 11.43 12.84
C SER A 123 7.93 10.28 13.36
N ALA A 124 8.61 10.54 14.49
CA ALA A 124 9.34 9.52 15.23
C ALA A 124 8.43 8.64 16.12
N GLU A 125 7.17 9.04 16.31
CA GLU A 125 6.22 8.30 17.13
C GLU A 125 5.72 7.06 16.40
N MET A 126 5.86 5.90 17.02
CA MET A 126 5.41 4.62 16.46
C MET A 126 3.88 4.55 16.43
N ILE A 127 3.34 4.16 15.29
CA ILE A 127 1.93 3.78 15.14
C ILE A 127 1.84 2.26 15.22
N GLU A 128 0.89 1.78 16.03
CA GLU A 128 0.56 0.37 16.14
C GLU A 128 -0.69 0.05 15.31
N ILE A 129 -0.56 -0.91 14.42
CA ILE A 129 -1.66 -1.47 13.62
C ILE A 129 -1.99 -2.85 14.17
N GLN A 130 -3.16 -2.97 14.78
CA GLN A 130 -3.72 -4.26 15.23
C GLN A 130 -4.73 -4.74 14.19
N PRO A 131 -4.67 -6.01 13.75
CA PRO A 131 -5.56 -6.48 12.69
C PRO A 131 -7.00 -6.67 13.15
N ASP A 132 -7.23 -6.92 14.44
CA ASP A 132 -8.53 -7.32 15.04
C ASP A 132 -9.17 -6.23 15.91
N ASP A 133 -8.88 -4.96 15.64
CA ASP A 133 -9.40 -3.82 16.40
C ASP A 133 -10.75 -3.29 15.91
N GLY A 134 -11.40 -4.00 15.00
CA GLY A 134 -12.68 -3.63 14.41
C GLY A 134 -12.57 -2.75 13.16
N THR A 135 -11.37 -2.28 12.80
CA THR A 135 -11.12 -1.44 11.64
C THR A 135 -10.84 -2.30 10.41
N ILE A 136 -11.51 -2.00 9.31
CA ILE A 136 -11.23 -2.65 8.03
C ILE A 136 -10.12 -1.90 7.33
N ARG A 137 -9.07 -2.60 6.91
CA ARG A 137 -7.88 -1.96 6.35
C ARG A 137 -7.54 -2.44 4.95
N LEU A 138 -7.32 -1.45 4.08
CA LEU A 138 -6.62 -1.63 2.82
C LEU A 138 -5.16 -1.23 3.03
N ILE A 139 -4.25 -2.20 3.04
CA ILE A 139 -2.82 -1.99 3.25
C ILE A 139 -2.13 -2.09 1.89
N GLY A 140 -1.61 -0.96 1.40
CA GLY A 140 -0.90 -0.86 0.13
C GLY A 140 0.61 -0.79 0.32
N PHE A 141 1.37 -1.63 -0.39
CA PHE A 141 2.83 -1.66 -0.34
C PHE A 141 3.42 -1.06 -1.62
N PHE A 142 4.26 -0.06 -1.45
CA PHE A 142 4.81 0.72 -2.56
C PHE A 142 6.32 0.85 -2.47
N ALA A 143 6.98 0.74 -3.62
CA ALA A 143 8.38 1.06 -3.81
C ALA A 143 8.49 2.29 -4.73
N HIS A 144 9.08 3.38 -4.24
CA HIS A 144 9.13 4.66 -4.95
C HIS A 144 9.78 4.60 -6.33
N TRP A 145 10.72 3.66 -6.52
CA TRP A 145 11.43 3.44 -7.78
C TRP A 145 10.68 2.55 -8.77
N CYS A 146 9.58 1.87 -8.34
CA CYS A 146 8.83 0.95 -9.20
C CYS A 146 7.92 1.71 -10.17
N PRO A 147 8.03 1.54 -11.50
CA PRO A 147 7.22 2.29 -12.47
C PRO A 147 5.70 2.08 -12.32
N HIS A 148 5.28 0.90 -11.86
CA HIS A 148 3.87 0.62 -11.60
C HIS A 148 3.35 1.41 -10.39
N CYS A 149 4.14 1.48 -9.30
CA CYS A 149 3.81 2.32 -8.14
C CYS A 149 3.74 3.80 -8.50
N GLN A 150 4.67 4.27 -9.34
CA GLN A 150 4.72 5.67 -9.80
C GLN A 150 3.47 6.09 -10.59
N ARG A 151 2.78 5.14 -11.23
CA ARG A 151 1.50 5.40 -11.91
C ARG A 151 0.29 5.23 -10.99
N GLU A 152 0.36 4.29 -10.05
CA GLU A 152 -0.78 3.97 -9.19
C GLU A 152 -0.93 4.96 -8.02
N VAL A 153 0.16 5.34 -7.36
CA VAL A 153 0.10 6.23 -6.19
C VAL A 153 -0.60 7.55 -6.49
N PRO A 154 -0.28 8.33 -7.54
CA PRO A 154 -1.01 9.56 -7.86
C PRO A 154 -2.49 9.32 -8.15
N ARG A 155 -2.83 8.24 -8.86
CA ARG A 155 -4.21 7.88 -9.18
C ARG A 155 -5.02 7.51 -7.94
N VAL A 156 -4.45 6.70 -7.04
CA VAL A 156 -5.09 6.33 -5.78
C VAL A 156 -5.21 7.54 -4.85
N ALA A 157 -4.17 8.37 -4.74
CA ALA A 157 -4.21 9.60 -3.96
C ALA A 157 -5.32 10.55 -4.44
N GLN A 158 -5.42 10.77 -5.76
CA GLN A 158 -6.49 11.57 -6.34
C GLN A 158 -7.86 10.97 -6.00
N TRP A 159 -8.06 9.68 -6.24
CA TRP A 159 -9.32 9.01 -5.96
C TRP A 159 -9.75 9.14 -4.48
N LEU A 160 -8.81 8.93 -3.55
CA LEU A 160 -9.06 9.07 -2.11
C LEU A 160 -9.44 10.51 -1.71
N ASN A 161 -8.78 11.51 -2.28
CA ASN A 161 -9.06 12.93 -2.04
C ASN A 161 -10.44 13.34 -2.59
N GLU A 162 -10.87 12.77 -3.70
CA GLU A 162 -12.14 13.10 -4.35
C GLU A 162 -13.33 12.36 -3.73
N ASN A 163 -13.17 11.10 -3.31
CA ASN A 163 -14.26 10.23 -2.90
C ASN A 163 -14.30 9.96 -1.38
N GLY A 164 -13.17 10.03 -0.68
CA GLY A 164 -13.04 9.64 0.72
C GLY A 164 -13.17 8.12 0.92
N LEU A 165 -13.37 7.73 2.17
CA LEU A 165 -13.50 6.32 2.57
C LEU A 165 -14.81 6.09 3.32
N PRO A 166 -15.41 4.88 3.23
CA PRO A 166 -16.52 4.48 4.06
C PRO A 166 -16.16 4.50 5.56
N ASN A 167 -17.14 4.72 6.42
CA ASN A 167 -16.91 4.65 7.87
C ASN A 167 -16.36 3.29 8.29
N GLY A 168 -15.34 3.28 9.15
CA GLY A 168 -14.69 2.07 9.63
C GLY A 168 -13.73 1.43 8.63
N VAL A 169 -13.44 2.10 7.52
CA VAL A 169 -12.43 1.69 6.53
C VAL A 169 -11.25 2.64 6.58
N GLU A 170 -10.04 2.10 6.62
CA GLU A 170 -8.77 2.82 6.54
C GLU A 170 -7.95 2.34 5.36
N VAL A 171 -7.18 3.26 4.79
CA VAL A 171 -6.08 2.96 3.85
C VAL A 171 -4.77 3.30 4.52
N VAL A 172 -3.84 2.35 4.53
CA VAL A 172 -2.49 2.53 5.05
C VAL A 172 -1.49 2.21 3.94
N ALA A 173 -0.62 3.17 3.63
CA ALA A 173 0.49 2.93 2.72
C ALA A 173 1.74 2.46 3.48
N ILE A 174 2.40 1.43 2.98
CA ILE A 174 3.70 0.98 3.46
C ILE A 174 4.75 1.36 2.42
N SER A 175 5.62 2.31 2.77
CA SER A 175 6.83 2.64 2.01
C SER A 175 7.88 1.60 2.30
N THR A 176 8.25 0.78 1.32
CA THR A 176 9.17 -0.34 1.49
C THR A 176 10.18 -0.43 0.37
N SER A 177 11.22 -1.25 0.54
CA SER A 177 12.27 -1.48 -0.47
C SER A 177 12.94 -0.20 -0.95
N VAL A 178 13.20 0.74 -0.04
CA VAL A 178 13.81 2.05 -0.33
C VAL A 178 15.17 1.88 -0.99
N ARG A 179 15.45 2.68 -2.03
CA ARG A 179 16.70 2.68 -2.79
C ARG A 179 17.16 4.10 -3.07
N GLU A 180 18.22 4.52 -2.41
CA GLU A 180 18.83 5.82 -2.66
C GLU A 180 19.29 5.96 -4.12
N GLY A 181 19.24 7.17 -4.63
CA GLY A 181 19.68 7.51 -5.98
C GLY A 181 18.80 6.97 -7.12
N THR A 182 17.60 6.44 -6.80
CA THR A 182 16.61 6.05 -7.81
C THR A 182 15.46 7.08 -7.88
N PRO A 183 14.60 7.03 -8.92
CA PRO A 183 13.50 7.98 -9.06
C PRO A 183 12.60 8.05 -7.82
N ASN A 184 12.08 9.25 -7.52
CA ASN A 184 11.20 9.55 -6.40
C ASN A 184 11.81 9.27 -5.01
N TYR A 185 13.13 9.36 -4.91
CA TYR A 185 13.83 9.38 -3.62
C TYR A 185 13.97 10.82 -3.14
N PRO A 186 13.70 11.11 -1.87
CA PRO A 186 13.23 10.21 -0.83
C PRO A 186 11.72 9.92 -0.95
N PRO A 187 11.24 8.70 -0.59
CA PRO A 187 9.83 8.33 -0.69
C PRO A 187 8.89 9.24 0.09
N SER A 188 9.31 9.82 1.21
CA SER A 188 8.50 10.78 1.98
C SER A 188 8.10 12.00 1.16
N GLU A 189 9.04 12.58 0.40
CA GLU A 189 8.77 13.72 -0.49
C GLU A 189 7.89 13.32 -1.68
N TRP A 190 8.06 12.10 -2.17
CA TRP A 190 7.22 11.59 -3.24
C TRP A 190 5.76 11.48 -2.82
N PHE A 191 5.44 10.82 -1.71
CA PHE A 191 4.07 10.72 -1.21
C PHE A 191 3.46 12.10 -0.92
N GLU A 192 4.26 13.04 -0.41
CA GLU A 192 3.83 14.42 -0.19
C GLU A 192 3.49 15.13 -1.52
N ALA A 193 4.35 15.00 -2.53
CA ALA A 193 4.15 15.59 -3.85
C ALA A 193 2.89 15.05 -4.55
N GLU A 194 2.56 13.77 -4.32
CA GLU A 194 1.35 13.13 -4.85
C GLU A 194 0.10 13.42 -3.99
N ASN A 195 0.21 14.24 -2.93
CA ASN A 195 -0.87 14.57 -1.99
C ASN A 195 -1.54 13.33 -1.40
N TRP A 196 -0.76 12.33 -1.02
CA TRP A 196 -1.29 11.12 -0.40
C TRP A 196 -2.00 11.44 0.93
N PRO A 197 -3.32 11.12 1.08
CA PRO A 197 -4.13 11.70 2.16
C PRO A 197 -4.15 10.88 3.45
N THR A 198 -3.55 9.69 3.47
CA THR A 198 -3.60 8.76 4.61
C THR A 198 -2.20 8.49 5.18
N HIS A 199 -2.11 7.66 6.22
CA HIS A 199 -0.82 7.31 6.81
C HIS A 199 0.09 6.61 5.82
N VAL A 200 1.33 7.07 5.75
CA VAL A 200 2.46 6.39 5.11
C VAL A 200 3.38 5.92 6.21
N LEU A 201 3.42 4.62 6.44
CA LEU A 201 4.32 3.98 7.42
C LEU A 201 5.55 3.46 6.71
N VAL A 202 6.70 3.59 7.36
CA VAL A 202 7.98 3.18 6.77
C VAL A 202 8.33 1.76 7.22
N ASP A 203 8.69 0.92 6.26
CA ASP A 203 9.22 -0.41 6.54
C ASP A 203 10.68 -0.33 6.97
N SER A 204 11.19 -1.39 7.58
CA SER A 204 12.62 -1.51 7.88
C SER A 204 13.45 -1.69 6.60
N SER A 205 14.75 -1.48 6.71
CA SER A 205 15.71 -1.79 5.64
C SER A 205 15.66 -3.26 5.22
N GLU A 206 15.31 -4.15 6.13
CA GLU A 206 15.11 -5.60 5.91
C GLU A 206 13.76 -5.94 5.29
N LYS A 207 12.87 -4.96 5.12
CA LYS A 207 11.51 -5.14 4.57
C LYS A 207 10.64 -6.05 5.45
N THR A 208 10.66 -5.81 6.74
CA THR A 208 10.07 -6.68 7.75
C THR A 208 8.55 -6.78 7.60
N ILE A 209 7.84 -5.64 7.37
CA ILE A 209 6.39 -5.66 7.15
C ILE A 209 6.06 -6.35 5.83
N ALA A 210 6.76 -5.99 4.76
CA ALA A 210 6.55 -6.59 3.44
C ALA A 210 6.73 -8.11 3.46
N ALA A 211 7.77 -8.59 4.17
CA ALA A 211 8.01 -10.02 4.34
C ALA A 211 6.89 -10.71 5.16
N ALA A 212 6.44 -10.08 6.27
CA ALA A 212 5.38 -10.62 7.11
C ALA A 212 4.03 -10.73 6.36
N TYR A 213 3.76 -9.82 5.43
CA TYR A 213 2.57 -9.85 4.57
C TYR A 213 2.74 -10.68 3.30
N GLY A 214 3.89 -11.36 3.11
CA GLY A 214 4.15 -12.23 1.96
C GLY A 214 4.14 -11.48 0.63
N LEU A 215 4.75 -10.29 0.57
CA LEU A 215 4.83 -9.46 -0.63
C LEU A 215 5.52 -10.22 -1.78
N THR A 216 4.87 -10.27 -2.95
CA THR A 216 5.38 -10.97 -4.14
C THR A 216 5.76 -10.04 -5.29
N GLY A 217 5.26 -8.80 -5.29
CA GLY A 217 5.53 -7.82 -6.35
C GLY A 217 4.95 -6.46 -5.99
N PHE A 218 5.20 -5.44 -6.82
CA PHE A 218 4.74 -4.07 -6.59
C PHE A 218 3.86 -3.55 -7.72
N PRO A 219 2.85 -2.70 -7.39
CA PRO A 219 2.26 -2.46 -6.07
C PRO A 219 1.62 -3.74 -5.50
N PHE A 220 1.37 -3.76 -4.19
CA PHE A 220 0.73 -4.91 -3.56
C PHE A 220 -0.31 -4.45 -2.56
N TRP A 221 -1.50 -5.06 -2.60
CA TRP A 221 -2.60 -4.69 -1.73
C TRP A 221 -3.10 -5.88 -0.92
N VAL A 222 -3.43 -5.61 0.33
CA VAL A 222 -4.08 -6.57 1.23
C VAL A 222 -5.29 -5.91 1.86
N LEU A 223 -6.46 -6.56 1.74
CA LEU A 223 -7.67 -6.18 2.47
C LEU A 223 -7.81 -7.07 3.69
N VAL A 224 -7.88 -6.45 4.87
CA VAL A 224 -8.08 -7.09 6.17
C VAL A 224 -9.44 -6.64 6.72
N ASP A 225 -10.26 -7.58 7.18
CA ASP A 225 -11.54 -7.26 7.82
C ASP A 225 -11.36 -6.83 9.29
N GLY A 226 -12.44 -6.38 9.94
CA GLY A 226 -12.40 -5.92 11.31
C GLY A 226 -12.14 -7.02 12.37
N GLU A 227 -12.21 -8.29 11.99
CA GLU A 227 -11.85 -9.45 12.83
C GLU A 227 -10.37 -9.84 12.61
N GLY A 228 -9.66 -9.16 11.71
CA GLY A 228 -8.25 -9.37 11.43
C GLY A 228 -7.95 -10.38 10.33
N PHE A 229 -8.96 -10.89 9.61
CA PHE A 229 -8.72 -11.87 8.55
C PHE A 229 -8.41 -11.19 7.22
N VAL A 230 -7.43 -11.75 6.50
CA VAL A 230 -7.15 -11.36 5.12
C VAL A 230 -8.31 -11.80 4.22
N VAL A 231 -8.98 -10.84 3.60
CA VAL A 231 -10.13 -11.08 2.71
C VAL A 231 -9.72 -11.08 1.24
N HIS A 232 -8.74 -10.24 0.89
CA HIS A 232 -8.26 -10.12 -0.49
C HIS A 232 -6.78 -9.77 -0.53
N ARG A 233 -6.11 -10.23 -1.57
CA ARG A 233 -4.74 -9.84 -1.95
C ARG A 233 -4.66 -9.62 -3.45
N SER A 234 -3.87 -8.63 -3.84
CA SER A 234 -3.52 -8.44 -5.25
C SER A 234 -2.08 -7.96 -5.38
N SER A 235 -1.39 -8.42 -6.41
CA SER A 235 -0.05 -7.99 -6.79
C SER A 235 -0.09 -7.42 -8.20
N GLY A 236 0.57 -6.30 -8.42
CA GLY A 236 0.55 -5.54 -9.65
C GLY A 236 -0.38 -4.34 -9.62
N GLU A 237 -0.21 -3.47 -10.60
CA GLU A 237 -0.91 -2.19 -10.72
C GLU A 237 -2.42 -2.36 -10.87
N LEU A 238 -3.18 -1.66 -10.03
CA LEU A 238 -4.64 -1.58 -10.12
C LEU A 238 -5.06 -0.42 -11.02
N THR A 239 -6.13 -0.61 -11.79
CA THR A 239 -6.86 0.51 -12.39
C THR A 239 -7.65 1.25 -11.32
N GLU A 240 -8.14 2.45 -11.66
CA GLU A 240 -9.01 3.22 -10.77
C GLU A 240 -10.27 2.43 -10.38
N GLU A 241 -10.90 1.76 -11.34
CA GLU A 241 -12.10 0.95 -11.11
C GLU A 241 -11.83 -0.24 -10.20
N GLN A 242 -10.64 -0.86 -10.33
CA GLN A 242 -10.24 -1.97 -9.45
C GLN A 242 -10.00 -1.49 -8.02
N PHE A 243 -9.35 -0.33 -7.86
CA PHE A 243 -9.16 0.27 -6.53
C PHE A 243 -10.51 0.68 -5.92
N ALA A 244 -11.38 1.37 -6.68
CA ALA A 244 -12.72 1.73 -6.24
C ALA A 244 -13.54 0.50 -5.82
N TYR A 245 -13.39 -0.61 -6.56
CA TYR A 245 -14.04 -1.88 -6.19
C TYR A 245 -13.49 -2.45 -4.87
N LEU A 246 -12.19 -2.36 -4.60
CA LEU A 246 -11.62 -2.78 -3.32
C LEU A 246 -12.16 -1.94 -2.15
N VAL A 247 -12.29 -0.62 -2.34
CA VAL A 247 -12.88 0.26 -1.32
C VAL A 247 -14.37 -0.05 -1.12
N TYR A 248 -15.10 -0.31 -2.21
CA TYR A 248 -16.49 -0.76 -2.11
C TYR A 248 -16.60 -2.08 -1.34
N LEU A 249 -15.76 -3.06 -1.65
CA LEU A 249 -15.71 -4.34 -0.93
C LEU A 249 -15.42 -4.14 0.55
N ALA A 250 -14.42 -3.31 0.89
CA ALA A 250 -14.10 -2.93 2.26
C ALA A 250 -15.34 -2.33 2.97
N GLY A 251 -16.05 -1.41 2.32
CA GLY A 251 -17.27 -0.81 2.86
C GLY A 251 -18.40 -1.81 3.14
N THR A 252 -18.49 -2.91 2.38
CA THR A 252 -19.47 -3.98 2.64
C THR A 252 -19.13 -4.85 3.85
N LEU A 253 -17.88 -4.85 4.28
CA LEU A 253 -17.43 -5.56 5.47
C LEU A 253 -17.60 -4.73 6.75
N ALA A 254 -17.72 -3.40 6.59
CA ALA A 254 -17.93 -2.52 7.75
C ALA A 254 -19.24 -2.84 8.45
N PRO A 255 -19.27 -2.85 9.81
CA PRO A 255 -20.51 -3.02 10.55
C PRO A 255 -21.49 -1.95 10.08
N GLN A 256 -22.67 -2.37 9.62
CA GLN A 256 -23.77 -1.43 9.34
C GLN A 256 -24.15 -0.81 10.68
N LEU A 257 -23.78 0.44 10.90
CA LEU A 257 -24.23 1.20 12.05
C LEU A 257 -25.77 1.30 11.96
N ALA A 258 -26.45 0.57 12.85
CA ALA A 258 -27.90 0.54 12.96
C ALA A 258 -28.43 1.84 13.61
#